data_55f24b3a67652d0bc3fd333f04163858
#
_entry.id   55f24b3a67652d0bc3fd333f04163858
#
_cell.length_a   1.000
_cell.length_b   1.000
_cell.length_c   1.000
_cell.angle_alpha   90.00
_cell.angle_beta   90.00
_cell.angle_gamma   90.00
#
_symmetry.space_group_name_H-M   'P 1'
#
loop_
_entity.id
_entity.type
_entity.pdbx_description
1 polymer ?
#
loop_
_entity_poly.entity_id
_entity_poly.type
_entity_poly.pdbx_seq_one_letter_code
_entity_poly.pdbx_strand_id
1 'polypeptide(L)'
;MSERLPVFPLDLVIAPGGRLPLRIFEPRYLSMVKWCMKHEQGFAVVAADGDGFAPMGCLCRIVDFDQLPDGCLGLTAVGDSQVQLAEPQRD
;
A
#
# COMPACT_ATOMS: atom_id res chain seq x y z
N MET A 1 12.64 15.09 9.12
CA MET A 1 11.39 14.60 9.67
C MET A 1 10.98 13.38 8.87
N SER A 2 10.84 12.27 9.53
CA SER A 2 10.48 11.04 8.84
C SER A 2 8.97 10.97 8.68
N GLU A 3 8.53 10.79 7.45
CA GLU A 3 7.13 10.58 7.20
C GLU A 3 6.82 9.11 7.37
N ARG A 4 5.69 8.84 7.99
CA ARG A 4 5.20 7.48 8.11
C ARG A 4 4.34 7.17 6.90
N LEU A 5 4.79 6.18 6.14
CA LEU A 5 4.01 5.67 5.04
C LEU A 5 3.32 4.39 5.48
N PRO A 6 2.02 4.26 5.24
CA PRO A 6 1.38 2.97 5.43
C PRO A 6 2.02 1.94 4.50
N VAL A 7 2.10 0.71 4.98
CA VAL A 7 2.72 -0.39 4.25
C VAL A 7 1.68 -1.46 3.98
N PHE A 8 1.63 -1.91 2.75
CA PHE A 8 0.72 -2.97 2.33
C PHE A 8 1.55 -4.14 1.82
N PRO A 9 1.67 -5.23 2.59
CA PRO A 9 2.44 -6.39 2.13
C PRO A 9 1.64 -7.21 1.12
N LEU A 10 2.30 -7.57 0.03
CA LEU A 10 1.71 -8.40 -1.01
C LEU A 10 2.76 -9.41 -1.49
N ASP A 11 2.28 -10.48 -2.12
CA ASP A 11 3.14 -11.51 -2.69
C ASP A 11 3.55 -11.18 -4.11
N LEU A 12 3.70 -9.90 -4.41
CA LEU A 12 4.11 -9.49 -5.75
C LEU A 12 4.92 -8.21 -5.67
N VAL A 13 5.62 -7.94 -6.75
CA VAL A 13 6.40 -6.72 -6.91
C VAL A 13 5.71 -5.87 -7.97
N ILE A 14 5.52 -4.60 -7.67
CA ILE A 14 4.96 -3.67 -8.63
C ILE A 14 6.05 -2.67 -9.03
N ALA A 15 6.17 -2.44 -10.32
CA ALA A 15 7.12 -1.47 -10.85
C ALA A 15 6.45 -0.11 -10.98
N PRO A 16 7.24 0.99 -10.99
CA PRO A 16 6.68 2.31 -11.26
C PRO A 16 5.91 2.31 -12.59
N GLY A 17 4.74 2.93 -12.58
CA GLY A 17 3.84 2.94 -13.72
C GLY A 17 2.91 1.74 -13.81
N GLY A 18 3.14 0.70 -13.01
CA GLY A 18 2.27 -0.46 -13.00
C GLY A 18 0.95 -0.17 -12.30
N ARG A 19 -0.11 -0.81 -12.76
CA ARG A 19 -1.43 -0.69 -12.15
C ARG A 19 -1.70 -1.92 -11.31
N LEU A 20 -2.27 -1.69 -10.13
CA LEU A 20 -2.54 -2.76 -9.19
C LEU A 20 -3.99 -2.66 -8.73
N PRO A 21 -4.87 -3.53 -9.23
CA PRO A 21 -6.21 -3.60 -8.69
C PRO A 21 -6.18 -4.39 -7.38
N LEU A 22 -6.86 -3.87 -6.37
CA LEU A 22 -6.88 -4.46 -5.05
C LEU A 22 -8.32 -4.59 -4.58
N ARG A 23 -8.56 -5.61 -3.79
CA ARG A 23 -9.82 -5.81 -3.11
C ARG A 23 -9.56 -5.78 -1.62
N ILE A 24 -10.03 -4.75 -0.97
CA ILE A 24 -9.73 -4.47 0.42
C ILE A 24 -10.93 -4.86 1.28
N PHE A 25 -10.72 -5.73 2.24
CA PHE A 25 -11.78 -6.16 3.14
C PHE A 25 -11.33 -6.18 4.61
N GLU A 26 -10.04 -6.22 4.87
CA GLU A 26 -9.56 -6.22 6.25
C GLU A 26 -9.67 -4.83 6.86
N PRO A 27 -10.19 -4.71 8.10
CA PRO A 27 -10.38 -3.39 8.71
C PRO A 27 -9.13 -2.55 8.78
N ARG A 28 -7.96 -3.15 9.04
CA ARG A 28 -6.71 -2.39 9.11
C ARG A 28 -6.37 -1.73 7.79
N TYR A 29 -6.65 -2.39 6.67
CA TYR A 29 -6.36 -1.82 5.35
C TYR A 29 -7.46 -0.87 4.90
N LEU A 30 -8.69 -1.09 5.31
CA LEU A 30 -9.74 -0.09 5.09
C LEU A 30 -9.40 1.22 5.80
N SER A 31 -8.89 1.12 7.02
CA SER A 31 -8.43 2.30 7.76
C SER A 31 -7.24 2.97 7.07
N MET A 32 -6.32 2.16 6.53
CA MET A 32 -5.19 2.68 5.78
C MET A 32 -5.65 3.48 4.56
N VAL A 33 -6.59 2.94 3.81
CA VAL A 33 -7.11 3.63 2.62
C VAL A 33 -7.78 4.95 3.00
N LYS A 34 -8.59 4.94 4.06
CA LYS A 34 -9.23 6.16 4.54
C LYS A 34 -8.20 7.21 4.93
N TRP A 35 -7.14 6.78 5.62
CA TRP A 35 -6.07 7.67 6.02
C TRP A 35 -5.37 8.27 4.80
N CYS A 36 -5.05 7.43 3.81
CA CYS A 36 -4.39 7.90 2.59
C CYS A 36 -5.26 8.92 1.85
N MET A 37 -6.55 8.66 1.76
CA MET A 37 -7.45 9.57 1.07
C MET A 37 -7.60 10.89 1.82
N LYS A 38 -7.67 10.81 3.14
CA LYS A 38 -7.80 12.02 3.96
C LYS A 38 -6.57 12.91 3.86
N HIS A 39 -5.39 12.31 3.81
CA HIS A 39 -4.12 13.06 3.80
C HIS A 39 -3.55 13.22 2.40
N GLU A 40 -4.26 12.75 1.38
CA GLU A 40 -3.81 12.83 -0.01
C GLU A 40 -2.42 12.23 -0.18
N GLN A 41 -2.19 11.07 0.44
CA GLN A 41 -0.90 10.36 0.39
C GLN A 41 -1.09 8.97 -0.16
N GLY A 42 0.01 8.41 -0.63
CA GLY A 42 0.03 7.02 -1.08
C GLY A 42 0.43 6.07 0.04
N PHE A 43 0.69 4.85 -0.35
CA PHE A 43 1.14 3.80 0.56
C PHE A 43 2.21 2.98 -0.16
N ALA A 44 3.03 2.29 0.63
CA ALA A 44 4.10 1.47 0.08
C ALA A 44 3.63 0.04 -0.05
N VAL A 45 3.72 -0.50 -1.27
CA VAL A 45 3.50 -1.93 -1.51
C VAL A 45 4.86 -2.62 -1.39
N VAL A 46 4.94 -3.61 -0.51
CA VAL A 46 6.18 -4.31 -0.24
C VAL A 46 5.95 -5.81 -0.37
N ALA A 47 6.96 -6.51 -0.83
CA ALA A 47 6.91 -7.96 -0.88
C ALA A 47 7.19 -8.52 0.52
N ALA A 48 6.38 -9.49 0.93
CA ALA A 48 6.66 -10.20 2.17
C ALA A 48 7.89 -11.09 1.96
N ASP A 49 8.78 -11.12 2.94
CA ASP A 49 10.02 -11.89 2.86
C ASP A 49 10.23 -12.60 4.19
N GLY A 50 9.79 -13.84 4.26
CA GLY A 50 9.86 -14.61 5.50
C GLY A 50 9.10 -13.93 6.63
N ASP A 51 9.80 -13.58 7.69
CA ASP A 51 9.21 -12.93 8.86
C ASP A 51 9.21 -11.40 8.75
N GLY A 52 9.60 -10.86 7.61
CA GLY A 52 9.71 -9.42 7.44
C GLY A 52 9.31 -8.98 6.05
N PHE A 53 9.80 -7.82 5.67
CA PHE A 53 9.50 -7.23 4.39
C PHE A 53 10.80 -7.02 3.61
N ALA A 54 10.71 -7.07 2.30
CA ALA A 54 11.81 -6.68 1.45
C ALA A 54 12.21 -5.23 1.77
N PRO A 55 13.52 -4.89 1.68
CA PRO A 55 13.97 -3.55 2.01
C PRO A 55 13.51 -2.47 1.04
N MET A 56 13.06 -2.89 -0.13
CA MET A 56 12.56 -1.97 -1.15
C MET A 56 11.08 -2.22 -1.38
N GLY A 57 10.35 -1.15 -1.59
CA GLY A 57 8.94 -1.21 -1.93
C GLY A 57 8.63 -0.24 -3.04
N CYS A 58 7.38 -0.17 -3.43
CA CYS A 58 6.91 0.78 -4.42
C CYS A 58 5.89 1.70 -3.78
N LEU A 59 6.14 2.99 -3.85
CA LEU A 59 5.15 3.96 -3.41
C LEU A 59 4.03 3.98 -4.45
N CYS A 60 2.83 3.71 -4.00
CA CYS A 60 1.67 3.67 -4.87
C CYS A 60 0.68 4.74 -4.45
N ARG A 61 -0.02 5.29 -5.40
CA ARG A 61 -1.11 6.23 -5.14
C ARG A 61 -2.42 5.64 -5.60
N ILE A 62 -3.48 6.02 -4.91
CA ILE A 62 -4.81 5.57 -5.24
C ILE A 62 -5.35 6.45 -6.36
N VAL A 63 -5.71 5.82 -7.48
CA VAL A 63 -6.24 6.56 -8.63
C VAL A 63 -7.73 6.32 -8.82
N ASP A 64 -8.27 5.26 -8.24
CA ASP A 64 -9.69 4.95 -8.35
C ASP A 64 -10.10 4.06 -7.20
N PHE A 65 -11.35 4.18 -6.78
CA PHE A 65 -11.91 3.29 -5.78
C PHE A 65 -13.39 3.13 -6.02
N ASP A 66 -13.94 1.99 -5.56
CA ASP A 66 -15.34 1.68 -5.75
C ASP A 66 -15.80 0.77 -4.62
N GLN A 67 -17.01 0.98 -4.18
CA GLN A 67 -17.60 0.14 -3.15
C GLN A 67 -18.26 -1.05 -3.83
N LEU A 68 -17.80 -2.25 -3.47
CA LEU A 68 -18.27 -3.48 -4.10
C LEU A 68 -19.53 -3.98 -3.38
N PRO A 69 -20.39 -4.76 -4.10
CA PRO A 69 -21.65 -5.22 -3.51
C PRO A 69 -21.50 -6.07 -2.24
N ASP A 70 -20.36 -6.73 -2.08
CA ASP A 70 -20.10 -7.61 -0.94
C ASP A 70 -19.53 -6.87 0.29
N GLY A 71 -19.49 -5.55 0.24
CA GLY A 71 -18.95 -4.76 1.34
C GLY A 71 -17.45 -4.53 1.26
N CYS A 72 -16.78 -5.11 0.27
CA CYS A 72 -15.37 -4.86 0.05
C CYS A 72 -15.16 -3.54 -0.67
N LEU A 73 -13.95 -3.03 -0.58
CA LEU A 73 -13.55 -1.83 -1.31
C LEU A 73 -12.67 -2.24 -2.49
N GLY A 74 -13.12 -1.93 -3.70
CA GLY A 74 -12.31 -2.08 -4.89
C GLY A 74 -11.41 -0.87 -5.04
N LEU A 75 -10.13 -1.10 -5.28
CA LEU A 75 -9.14 -0.05 -5.30
C LEU A 75 -8.22 -0.26 -6.47
N THR A 76 -7.89 0.81 -7.17
CA THR A 76 -6.84 0.76 -8.18
C THR A 76 -5.72 1.68 -7.74
N ALA A 77 -4.53 1.09 -7.59
CA ALA A 77 -3.33 1.84 -7.25
C ALA A 77 -2.39 1.85 -8.44
N VAL A 78 -1.59 2.90 -8.54
CA VAL A 78 -0.57 3.02 -9.57
C VAL A 78 0.76 3.21 -8.88
N GLY A 79 1.75 2.42 -9.28
CA GLY A 79 3.11 2.57 -8.80
C GLY A 79 3.67 3.91 -9.25
N ASP A 80 4.24 4.64 -8.32
CA ASP A 80 4.79 5.96 -8.57
C ASP A 80 6.31 5.94 -8.57
N SER A 81 6.91 5.44 -7.49
CA SER A 81 8.36 5.40 -7.39
C SER A 81 8.78 4.28 -6.43
N GLN A 82 10.00 3.83 -6.58
CA GLN A 82 10.57 2.90 -5.62
C GLN A 82 10.97 3.65 -4.37
N VAL A 83 10.74 3.03 -3.22
CA VAL A 83 11.10 3.60 -1.93
C VAL A 83 11.91 2.57 -1.16
N GLN A 84 12.90 3.06 -0.45
CA GLN A 84 13.67 2.23 0.45
C GLN A 84 13.04 2.30 1.83
N LEU A 85 12.73 1.14 2.38
CA LEU A 85 12.12 1.07 3.69
C LEU A 85 13.22 1.05 4.74
N ALA A 86 13.00 1.83 5.80
CA ALA A 86 13.87 1.75 6.95
C ALA A 86 13.63 0.41 7.65
N GLU A 87 14.66 -0.08 8.30
CA GLU A 87 14.50 -1.28 9.10
C GLU A 87 13.44 -1.05 10.16
N PRO A 88 12.53 -2.03 10.36
CA PRO A 88 11.54 -1.89 11.40
C PRO A 88 12.24 -1.74 12.75
N GLN A 89 11.85 -0.72 13.48
CA GLN A 89 12.37 -0.54 14.82
C GLN A 89 11.74 -1.56 15.74
N ARG A 90 12.57 -2.24 16.45
CA ARG A 90 12.10 -3.17 17.46
C ARG A 90 12.07 -2.47 18.79
N ASP A 91 10.96 -2.51 19.37
CA ASP A 91 10.80 -2.00 20.71
C ASP A 91 11.21 -3.05 21.73
#